data_68f169f390ba7bb70cf00721c535caf5
#
_entry.id   68f169f390ba7bb70cf00721c535caf5
#
_cell.length_a   1.000
_cell.length_b   1.000
_cell.length_c   1.000
_cell.angle_alpha   90.00
_cell.angle_beta   90.00
_cell.angle_gamma   90.00
#
_symmetry.space_group_name_H-M   'P 1'
#
loop_
_entity.id
_entity.type
_entity.pdbx_description
1 polymer ?
#
loop_
_entity_poly.entity_id
_entity_poly.type
_entity_poly.pdbx_seq_one_letter_code
_entity_poly.pdbx_strand_id
1 'polypeptide(L)' 'MKKLTVSIETFNEMVTDLIKSGVTFEAEEREGKIIIEFTGGY' A
#
# COMPACT_ATOMS: atom_id res chain seq x y z
N MET A 1 -3.90 11.82 6.53
CA MET A 1 -3.55 10.74 5.61
C MET A 1 -3.01 9.56 6.39
N LYS A 2 -3.24 8.37 5.88
CA LYS A 2 -2.84 7.15 6.59
C LYS A 2 -1.61 6.54 5.96
N LYS A 3 -0.74 6.05 6.79
CA LYS A 3 0.42 5.30 6.35
C LYS A 3 0.38 3.92 6.97
N LEU A 4 0.84 2.95 6.19
CA LEU A 4 0.86 1.56 6.62
C LEU A 4 2.18 0.94 6.22
N THR A 5 2.84 0.26 7.15
CA THR A 5 4.08 -0.44 6.85
C THR A 5 3.79 -1.94 6.84
N VAL A 6 4.11 -2.59 5.73
CA VAL A 6 3.85 -4.01 5.57
C VAL A 6 5.08 -4.67 4.96
N SER A 7 5.14 -6.01 5.07
CA SER A 7 6.18 -6.76 4.38
C SER A 7 5.88 -6.79 2.89
N ILE A 8 6.91 -7.11 2.09
CA ILE A 8 6.75 -7.19 0.65
C ILE A 8 5.72 -8.26 0.28
N GLU A 9 5.75 -9.39 0.96
CA GLU A 9 4.77 -10.45 0.71
C GLU A 9 3.35 -9.97 0.99
N THR A 10 3.15 -9.32 2.12
CA THR A 10 1.83 -8.81 2.47
C THR A 10 1.37 -7.78 1.46
N PHE A 11 2.28 -6.91 1.02
CA PHE A 11 1.94 -5.90 0.02
C PHE A 11 1.50 -6.58 -1.28
N ASN A 12 2.21 -7.62 -1.72
CA ASN A 12 1.84 -8.32 -2.94
C ASN A 12 0.45 -8.91 -2.86
N GLU A 13 0.04 -9.37 -1.67
CA GLU A 13 -1.28 -9.94 -1.49
C GLU A 13 -2.37 -8.88 -1.47
N MET A 14 -2.07 -7.70 -0.93
CA MET A 14 -3.10 -6.69 -0.77
C MET A 14 -3.16 -5.70 -1.94
N VAL A 15 -2.15 -5.66 -2.79
CA VAL A 15 -2.12 -4.67 -3.87
C VAL A 15 -3.28 -4.85 -4.84
N THR A 16 -3.65 -6.09 -5.13
CA THR A 16 -4.78 -6.36 -6.02
C THR A 16 -6.07 -5.80 -5.43
N ASP A 17 -6.28 -6.02 -4.14
CA ASP A 17 -7.48 -5.51 -3.48
C ASP A 17 -7.48 -3.99 -3.44
N LEU A 18 -6.32 -3.38 -3.24
CA LEU A 18 -6.21 -1.93 -3.26
C LEU A 18 -6.61 -1.38 -4.61
N ILE A 19 -6.13 -2.00 -5.68
CA ILE A 19 -6.46 -1.56 -7.04
C ILE A 19 -7.96 -1.72 -7.29
N LYS A 20 -8.53 -2.85 -6.89
CA LYS A 20 -9.95 -3.11 -7.11
C LYS A 20 -10.84 -2.16 -6.34
N SER A 21 -10.40 -1.72 -5.17
CA SER A 21 -11.22 -0.82 -4.35
C SER A 21 -11.21 0.61 -4.87
N GLY A 22 -10.29 0.93 -5.78
CA GLY A 22 -10.25 2.26 -6.37
C GLY A 22 -9.54 3.29 -5.51
N VAL A 23 -8.93 2.89 -4.40
CA VAL A 23 -8.19 3.85 -3.58
C VAL A 23 -6.92 4.28 -4.30
N THR A 24 -6.52 5.52 -4.04
CA THR A 24 -5.27 6.05 -4.54
C THR A 24 -4.22 5.96 -3.44
N PHE A 25 -3.04 5.46 -3.78
CA PHE A 25 -1.99 5.30 -2.78
C PHE A 25 -0.63 5.40 -3.43
N GLU A 26 0.38 5.64 -2.60
CA GLU A 26 1.77 5.60 -2.98
C GLU A 26 2.47 4.57 -2.12
N ALA A 27 3.42 3.85 -2.70
CA ALA A 27 4.16 2.82 -2.00
C ALA A 27 5.64 3.05 -2.18
N GLU A 28 6.39 2.83 -1.11
CA GLU A 28 7.84 3.01 -1.14
C GLU A 28 8.47 1.84 -0.39
N GLU A 29 9.53 1.29 -0.97
CA GLU A 29 10.26 0.21 -0.31
C GLU A 29 11.39 0.77 0.53
N ARG A 30 11.48 0.31 1.78
CA ARG A 30 12.59 0.66 2.67
C ARG A 30 12.98 -0.55 3.48
N GLU A 31 14.22 -0.96 3.37
CA GLU A 31 14.79 -2.03 4.19
C GLU A 31 13.95 -3.30 4.15
N GLY A 32 13.49 -3.65 2.96
CA GLY A 32 12.71 -4.87 2.77
C GLY A 32 11.26 -4.77 3.17
N LYS A 33 10.80 -3.56 3.47
CA LYS A 33 9.39 -3.31 3.82
C LYS A 33 8.79 -2.30 2.90
N ILE A 34 7.47 -2.35 2.78
CA ILE A 34 6.73 -1.42 1.94
C ILE A 34 5.96 -0.46 2.83
N ILE A 35 6.15 0.82 2.59
CA ILE A 35 5.40 1.87 3.28
C ILE A 35 4.35 2.38 2.31
N ILE A 36 3.09 2.22 2.67
CA ILE A 36 1.97 2.62 1.81
C ILE A 36 1.34 3.86 2.40
N GLU A 37 1.20 4.89 1.58
CA GLU A 37 0.52 6.11 1.99
C GLU A 37 -0.73 6.26 1.14
N PHE A 38 -1.87 6.31 1.79
CA PHE A 38 -3.14 6.46 1.08
C PHE A 38 -3.38 7.94 0.81
N THR A 39 -3.58 8.28 -0.46
CA THR A 39 -3.69 9.67 -0.89
C THR A 39 -5.11 10.07 -1.29
N GLY A 40 -6.02 9.11 -1.39
CA GLY A 40 -7.41 9.43 -1.71
C GLY A 40 -8.19 8.20 -2.12
N GLY A 41 -9.44 8.43 -2.53
CA GLY A 41 -10.27 7.36 -3.07
C GLY A 41 -10.91 6.45 -2.02
N TYR A 42 -10.88 6.87 -0.79
CA TYR A 42 -11.44 6.06 0.30
C TYR A 42 -12.67 6.72 0.92
#